data_b9e885f5e689c8f17ef1742a2993dabc
#
_entry.id   b9e885f5e689c8f17ef1742a2993dabc
#
_cell.length_a   1.000
_cell.length_b   1.000
_cell.length_c   1.000
_cell.angle_alpha   90.00
_cell.angle_beta   90.00
_cell.angle_gamma   90.00
#
_symmetry.space_group_name_H-M   'P 1'
#
loop_
_entity.id
_entity.type
_entity.pdbx_description
1 polymer ?
#
loop_
_entity_poly.entity_id
_entity_poly.type
_entity_poly.pdbx_seq_one_letter_code
_entity_poly.pdbx_strand_id
1 'polypeptide(L)'
;MIRLSVMHMRINLKRRPNSIDLPRLLERIDSKVDVIPFITMKYLSQKQESSNKNTTEFQEKYGITFRDYELLTNIIKKQEAKEDSCLSDVKSALNVLKNSSNEDIKEIFSRVDEEKITKEIFDDIVEILESEDDLKKLFKQVNYLQYAIKNEDNKRIIPPTVELLSNLASTNRNTTEVYDPSSIDAQIITELDDFNHATIHIKDEEDYYHAKQNLILSDISQDKVSMYNDEILIDEDDKKYDTIISVPYSKQKIKNENIERYAEYESKNPKLIHLLNMIDHLDSDGLLVTTTTQGLLVKKDALKLRKYLIDNNLLDVVIEYESGYRSRDITILVINNNKKTDDFLFIKPPEMFPTFLLPAFNENILEIYKERKIESRLSNIINKDEIIKNEYNLNPKRYVYTLDYKKVAVDDILKNQREYSDEIKKLDDEIDDMLSMLTD
;
A
#
# COMPACT_ATOMS: atom_id res chain seq x y z
N MET A 1 -1.16 23.10 3.98
CA MET A 1 -0.95 22.11 2.92
C MET A 1 -1.60 20.76 3.21
N ILE A 2 -1.58 20.22 4.44
CA ILE A 2 -2.37 19.04 4.91
C ILE A 2 -3.86 19.18 4.60
N ARG A 3 -4.44 20.38 4.77
CA ARG A 3 -5.85 20.66 4.44
C ARG A 3 -6.25 20.33 2.99
N LEU A 4 -5.33 20.38 2.03
CA LEU A 4 -5.65 20.10 0.62
C LEU A 4 -5.72 18.60 0.30
N SER A 5 -4.90 17.75 0.95
CA SER A 5 -4.95 16.28 0.75
C SER A 5 -6.20 15.67 1.41
N VAL A 6 -6.56 16.15 2.60
CA VAL A 6 -7.82 15.84 3.27
C VAL A 6 -9.02 16.34 2.45
N MET A 7 -8.90 17.52 1.83
CA MET A 7 -9.96 18.09 0.98
C MET A 7 -10.14 17.30 -0.33
N HIS A 8 -9.09 16.71 -0.92
CA HIS A 8 -9.21 15.86 -2.12
C HIS A 8 -9.81 14.48 -1.81
N MET A 9 -9.51 13.89 -0.64
CA MET A 9 -10.25 12.70 -0.19
C MET A 9 -11.74 12.99 0.03
N ARG A 10 -12.11 14.21 0.49
CA ARG A 10 -13.51 14.65 0.58
C ARG A 10 -14.22 14.74 -0.77
N ILE A 11 -13.49 15.01 -1.86
CA ILE A 11 -14.08 15.12 -3.22
C ILE A 11 -14.32 13.74 -3.84
N ASN A 12 -13.49 12.73 -3.52
CA ASN A 12 -13.59 11.38 -4.09
C ASN A 12 -14.57 10.45 -3.34
N LEU A 13 -14.90 10.75 -2.09
CA LEU A 13 -16.03 10.14 -1.42
C LEU A 13 -17.29 10.82 -1.97
N LYS A 14 -17.87 10.29 -3.07
CA LYS A 14 -19.22 10.67 -3.53
C LYS A 14 -20.09 10.73 -2.29
N ARG A 15 -20.53 11.92 -1.91
CA ARG A 15 -21.45 12.16 -0.80
C ARG A 15 -22.65 11.24 -0.93
N ARG A 16 -22.62 10.11 -0.24
CA ARG A 16 -23.87 9.52 0.25
C ARG A 16 -24.46 10.55 1.20
N PRO A 17 -25.76 10.77 1.23
CA PRO A 17 -26.38 11.83 2.06
C PRO A 17 -26.05 11.75 3.56
N ASN A 18 -25.39 10.70 4.04
CA ASN A 18 -24.95 10.45 5.43
C ASN A 18 -23.48 9.98 5.49
N SER A 19 -22.58 10.45 4.63
CA SER A 19 -21.17 10.04 4.72
C SER A 19 -20.49 10.66 5.94
N ILE A 20 -20.08 9.83 6.86
CA ILE A 20 -19.26 10.17 8.03
C ILE A 20 -17.96 10.82 7.55
N ASP A 21 -17.59 11.97 8.13
CA ASP A 21 -16.32 12.67 7.85
C ASP A 21 -15.20 12.04 8.72
N LEU A 22 -14.77 10.84 8.31
CA LEU A 22 -13.76 10.06 9.02
C LEU A 22 -12.48 10.86 9.36
N PRO A 23 -11.87 11.66 8.44
CA PRO A 23 -10.75 12.51 8.80
C PRO A 23 -11.03 13.47 9.95
N ARG A 24 -12.23 14.09 9.97
CA ARG A 24 -12.62 15.02 11.04
C ARG A 24 -12.80 14.32 12.39
N LEU A 25 -13.34 13.11 12.40
CA LEU A 25 -13.47 12.31 13.62
C LEU A 25 -12.09 11.96 14.17
N LEU A 26 -11.20 11.48 13.31
CA LEU A 26 -9.83 11.16 13.70
C LEU A 26 -9.06 12.38 14.21
N GLU A 27 -9.24 13.58 13.60
CA GLU A 27 -8.66 14.84 14.10
C GLU A 27 -9.17 15.21 15.52
N ARG A 28 -10.43 14.89 15.86
CA ARG A 28 -10.98 15.15 17.22
C ARG A 28 -10.41 14.22 18.28
N ILE A 29 -10.19 12.97 17.92
CA ILE A 29 -9.58 11.97 18.81
C ILE A 29 -8.08 12.23 18.96
N ASP A 30 -7.45 12.80 17.93
CA ASP A 30 -6.02 13.02 17.66
C ASP A 30 -5.10 12.93 18.88
N SER A 31 -4.06 12.12 18.78
CA SER A 31 -3.01 11.88 19.78
C SER A 31 -3.45 11.39 21.18
N LYS A 32 -4.75 11.37 21.48
CA LYS A 32 -5.28 10.97 22.78
C LYS A 32 -5.41 9.47 22.92
N VAL A 33 -6.04 8.84 21.91
CA VAL A 33 -6.32 7.40 21.88
C VAL A 33 -6.10 6.87 20.47
N ASP A 34 -5.39 5.74 20.37
CA ASP A 34 -5.33 4.98 19.12
C ASP A 34 -6.67 4.24 18.90
N VAL A 35 -7.25 4.41 17.73
CA VAL A 35 -8.55 3.81 17.36
C VAL A 35 -8.41 2.36 16.88
N ILE A 36 -7.23 2.00 16.37
CA ILE A 36 -6.99 0.68 15.78
C ILE A 36 -7.32 -0.48 16.72
N PRO A 37 -6.96 -0.46 18.03
CA PRO A 37 -7.35 -1.52 18.96
C PRO A 37 -8.86 -1.74 19.08
N PHE A 38 -9.67 -0.68 18.92
CA PHE A 38 -11.13 -0.80 18.98
C PHE A 38 -11.72 -1.49 17.74
N ILE A 39 -11.10 -1.34 16.57
CA ILE A 39 -11.43 -2.11 15.37
C ILE A 39 -11.19 -3.60 15.62
N THR A 40 -10.01 -3.93 16.19
CA THR A 40 -9.66 -5.31 16.58
C THR A 40 -10.62 -5.86 17.64
N MET A 41 -10.99 -5.05 18.64
CA MET A 41 -11.96 -5.45 19.67
C MET A 41 -13.35 -5.72 19.08
N LYS A 42 -13.83 -4.90 18.12
CA LYS A 42 -15.09 -5.13 17.38
C LYS A 42 -15.04 -6.46 16.63
N TYR A 43 -13.94 -6.70 15.93
CA TYR A 43 -13.72 -7.96 15.21
C TYR A 43 -13.78 -9.18 16.14
N LEU A 44 -13.07 -9.14 17.26
CA LEU A 44 -13.07 -10.25 18.24
C LEU A 44 -14.46 -10.47 18.84
N SER A 45 -15.22 -9.39 19.11
CA SER A 45 -16.61 -9.49 19.58
C SER A 45 -17.50 -10.18 18.55
N GLN A 46 -17.43 -9.78 17.28
CA GLN A 46 -18.18 -10.40 16.17
C GLN A 46 -17.80 -11.87 15.96
N LYS A 47 -16.50 -12.19 16.08
CA LYS A 47 -16.01 -13.58 15.97
C LYS A 47 -16.56 -14.45 17.10
N GLN A 48 -16.57 -13.96 18.34
CA GLN A 48 -17.17 -14.71 19.47
C GLN A 48 -18.68 -14.90 19.26
N GLU A 49 -19.41 -13.89 18.84
CA GLU A 49 -20.87 -14.01 18.57
C GLU A 49 -21.15 -15.04 17.46
N SER A 50 -20.34 -15.04 16.40
CA SER A 50 -20.49 -15.99 15.27
C SER A 50 -20.11 -17.43 15.65
N SER A 51 -19.24 -17.60 16.65
CA SER A 51 -18.74 -18.90 17.12
C SER A 51 -19.65 -19.61 18.12
N ASN A 52 -20.91 -19.20 18.27
CA ASN A 52 -21.90 -19.71 19.25
C ASN A 52 -21.97 -21.25 19.44
N LYS A 53 -21.34 -22.03 18.56
CA LYS A 53 -21.20 -23.50 18.66
C LYS A 53 -19.82 -23.99 19.07
N ASN A 54 -18.79 -23.12 19.09
CA ASN A 54 -17.37 -23.48 19.33
C ASN A 54 -16.65 -22.44 20.19
N THR A 55 -17.23 -22.08 21.33
CA THR A 55 -16.63 -21.14 22.30
C THR A 55 -15.22 -21.58 22.71
N THR A 56 -14.94 -22.89 22.71
CA THR A 56 -13.64 -23.47 23.04
C THR A 56 -12.60 -23.12 21.97
N GLU A 57 -12.93 -23.25 20.68
CA GLU A 57 -12.02 -22.91 19.59
C GLU A 57 -11.66 -21.39 19.55
N PHE A 58 -12.65 -20.53 19.81
CA PHE A 58 -12.41 -19.10 19.95
C PHE A 58 -11.46 -18.79 21.11
N GLN A 59 -11.70 -19.42 22.28
CA GLN A 59 -10.87 -19.26 23.47
C GLN A 59 -9.44 -19.80 23.24
N GLU A 60 -9.30 -20.95 22.59
CA GLU A 60 -7.99 -21.52 22.23
C GLU A 60 -7.22 -20.59 21.30
N LYS A 61 -7.89 -20.03 20.30
CA LYS A 61 -7.27 -19.14 19.30
C LYS A 61 -6.88 -17.77 19.87
N TYR A 62 -7.81 -17.13 20.59
CA TYR A 62 -7.64 -15.72 21.00
C TYR A 62 -7.35 -15.54 22.50
N GLY A 63 -7.36 -16.64 23.29
CA GLY A 63 -6.99 -16.60 24.71
C GLY A 63 -7.94 -15.78 25.60
N ILE A 64 -9.15 -15.51 25.13
CA ILE A 64 -10.15 -14.67 25.80
C ILE A 64 -11.54 -15.27 25.72
N THR A 65 -12.45 -14.79 26.57
CA THR A 65 -13.90 -14.97 26.47
C THR A 65 -14.58 -13.75 27.06
N PHE A 66 -15.36 -13.05 26.25
CA PHE A 66 -16.18 -11.92 26.70
C PHE A 66 -17.49 -12.41 27.32
N ARG A 67 -17.95 -11.75 28.35
CA ARG A 67 -19.34 -11.83 28.81
C ARG A 67 -20.22 -10.99 27.87
N ASP A 68 -21.51 -11.23 27.87
CA ASP A 68 -22.43 -10.52 26.97
C ASP A 68 -22.34 -8.99 27.06
N TYR A 69 -22.12 -8.43 28.24
CA TYR A 69 -22.00 -6.99 28.43
C TYR A 69 -20.60 -6.44 28.04
N GLU A 70 -19.61 -7.31 27.84
CA GLU A 70 -18.24 -6.98 27.43
C GLU A 70 -18.09 -7.06 25.89
N LEU A 71 -19.04 -7.63 25.18
CA LEU A 71 -19.05 -7.62 23.71
C LEU A 71 -19.20 -6.20 23.19
N LEU A 72 -18.25 -5.72 22.42
CA LEU A 72 -18.28 -4.34 21.90
C LEU A 72 -19.51 -4.07 21.05
N THR A 73 -20.02 -5.06 20.34
CA THR A 73 -21.28 -5.01 19.60
C THR A 73 -22.47 -4.70 20.51
N ASN A 74 -22.52 -5.22 21.74
CA ASN A 74 -23.56 -4.91 22.72
C ASN A 74 -23.33 -3.58 23.41
N ILE A 75 -22.08 -3.21 23.67
CA ILE A 75 -21.71 -1.90 24.24
C ILE A 75 -22.13 -0.77 23.28
N ILE A 76 -21.93 -0.94 21.97
CA ILE A 76 -22.38 0.03 20.95
C ILE A 76 -23.91 0.21 21.01
N LYS A 77 -24.68 -0.87 21.05
CA LYS A 77 -26.16 -0.79 21.20
C LYS A 77 -26.61 -0.04 22.46
N LYS A 78 -25.90 -0.24 23.57
CA LYS A 78 -26.17 0.50 24.82
C LYS A 78 -25.81 1.98 24.70
N GLN A 79 -24.72 2.30 24.01
CA GLN A 79 -24.32 3.68 23.76
C GLN A 79 -25.39 4.41 22.90
N GLU A 80 -25.91 3.77 21.86
CA GLU A 80 -27.03 4.29 21.06
C GLU A 80 -28.30 4.51 21.91
N ALA A 81 -28.55 3.61 22.86
CA ALA A 81 -29.63 3.75 23.85
C ALA A 81 -29.35 4.76 24.96
N LYS A 82 -28.13 5.38 24.97
CA LYS A 82 -27.66 6.36 25.97
C LYS A 82 -27.61 5.81 27.39
N GLU A 83 -27.28 4.54 27.56
CA GLU A 83 -27.08 3.92 28.87
C GLU A 83 -25.79 4.39 29.53
N ASP A 84 -25.80 4.61 30.84
CA ASP A 84 -24.63 5.14 31.59
C ASP A 84 -23.54 4.08 31.80
N SER A 85 -23.84 2.80 31.63
CA SER A 85 -22.90 1.69 31.88
C SER A 85 -21.83 1.51 30.80
N CYS A 86 -21.96 2.15 29.61
CA CYS A 86 -21.10 1.90 28.45
C CYS A 86 -19.59 2.01 28.74
N LEU A 87 -19.15 3.06 29.46
CA LEU A 87 -17.72 3.24 29.74
C LEU A 87 -17.17 2.18 30.71
N SER A 88 -17.98 1.77 31.69
CA SER A 88 -17.58 0.67 32.61
C SER A 88 -17.48 -0.66 31.89
N ASP A 89 -18.38 -0.90 30.95
CA ASP A 89 -18.39 -2.13 30.14
C ASP A 89 -17.18 -2.17 29.18
N VAL A 90 -16.82 -1.01 28.56
CA VAL A 90 -15.57 -0.90 27.75
C VAL A 90 -14.34 -1.19 28.59
N LYS A 91 -14.22 -0.61 29.79
CA LYS A 91 -13.08 -0.87 30.68
C LYS A 91 -13.03 -2.33 31.10
N SER A 92 -14.17 -2.97 31.38
CA SER A 92 -14.26 -4.41 31.64
C SER A 92 -13.75 -5.25 30.48
N ALA A 93 -14.19 -4.95 29.27
CA ALA A 93 -13.76 -5.65 28.07
C ALA A 93 -12.26 -5.47 27.79
N LEU A 94 -11.74 -4.23 27.94
CA LEU A 94 -10.29 -3.98 27.85
C LEU A 94 -9.50 -4.77 28.87
N ASN A 95 -10.01 -4.93 30.10
CA ASN A 95 -9.35 -5.74 31.12
C ASN A 95 -9.30 -7.22 30.72
N VAL A 96 -10.35 -7.77 30.10
CA VAL A 96 -10.32 -9.14 29.55
C VAL A 96 -9.22 -9.28 28.50
N LEU A 97 -9.09 -8.33 27.59
CA LEU A 97 -8.09 -8.33 26.52
C LEU A 97 -6.66 -8.17 27.06
N LYS A 98 -6.44 -7.29 28.04
CA LYS A 98 -5.14 -7.08 28.71
C LYS A 98 -4.67 -8.31 29.48
N ASN A 99 -5.58 -9.19 29.89
CA ASN A 99 -5.28 -10.43 30.59
C ASN A 99 -5.44 -11.68 29.71
N SER A 100 -5.41 -11.52 28.40
CA SER A 100 -5.46 -12.62 27.45
C SER A 100 -4.30 -13.62 27.67
N SER A 101 -4.57 -14.91 27.47
CA SER A 101 -3.53 -15.94 27.39
C SER A 101 -2.82 -15.95 26.03
N ASN A 102 -3.36 -15.25 25.03
CA ASN A 102 -2.69 -14.97 23.76
C ASN A 102 -1.80 -13.72 23.93
N GLU A 103 -0.50 -13.89 23.83
CA GLU A 103 0.47 -12.81 24.11
C GLU A 103 0.32 -11.63 23.15
N ASP A 104 -0.01 -11.84 21.86
CA ASP A 104 -0.18 -10.72 20.93
C ASP A 104 -1.40 -9.86 21.29
N ILE A 105 -2.51 -10.47 21.64
CA ILE A 105 -3.69 -9.75 22.12
C ILE A 105 -3.37 -8.99 23.39
N LYS A 106 -2.74 -9.63 24.34
CA LYS A 106 -2.31 -9.02 25.60
C LYS A 106 -1.39 -7.81 25.36
N GLU A 107 -0.37 -7.95 24.51
CA GLU A 107 0.55 -6.86 24.17
C GLU A 107 -0.16 -5.69 23.49
N ILE A 108 -1.00 -5.95 22.49
CA ILE A 108 -1.79 -4.93 21.78
C ILE A 108 -2.58 -4.10 22.80
N PHE A 109 -3.37 -4.76 23.63
CA PHE A 109 -4.31 -4.05 24.50
C PHE A 109 -3.66 -3.48 25.76
N SER A 110 -2.49 -3.99 26.20
CA SER A 110 -1.72 -3.39 27.29
C SER A 110 -1.27 -1.96 27.00
N ARG A 111 -1.20 -1.57 25.73
CA ARG A 111 -0.87 -0.20 25.30
C ARG A 111 -2.05 0.77 25.33
N VAL A 112 -3.27 0.26 25.45
CA VAL A 112 -4.48 1.11 25.50
C VAL A 112 -4.60 1.76 26.87
N ASP A 113 -4.48 3.09 26.91
CA ASP A 113 -4.70 3.90 28.11
C ASP A 113 -6.20 4.17 28.30
N GLU A 114 -6.84 3.38 29.14
CA GLU A 114 -8.28 3.46 29.39
C GLU A 114 -8.71 4.73 30.14
N GLU A 115 -7.78 5.43 30.83
CA GLU A 115 -8.10 6.68 31.49
C GLU A 115 -8.29 7.86 30.51
N LYS A 116 -7.75 7.72 29.30
CA LYS A 116 -7.97 8.69 28.20
C LYS A 116 -9.31 8.51 27.49
N ILE A 117 -10.03 7.41 27.73
CA ILE A 117 -11.30 7.11 27.08
C ILE A 117 -12.41 7.82 27.85
N THR A 118 -12.72 9.07 27.44
CA THR A 118 -13.90 9.80 27.92
C THR A 118 -15.14 9.39 27.12
N LYS A 119 -16.32 9.82 27.59
CA LYS A 119 -17.58 9.56 26.89
C LYS A 119 -17.54 10.12 25.46
N GLU A 120 -17.07 11.36 25.31
CA GLU A 120 -17.00 12.05 24.01
C GLU A 120 -16.05 11.33 23.05
N ILE A 121 -14.89 10.85 23.54
CA ILE A 121 -13.95 10.09 22.74
C ILE A 121 -14.55 8.75 22.34
N PHE A 122 -15.25 8.08 23.25
CA PHE A 122 -15.90 6.82 22.94
C PHE A 122 -17.04 6.99 21.92
N ASP A 123 -17.83 8.06 22.02
CA ASP A 123 -18.86 8.40 21.04
C ASP A 123 -18.23 8.57 19.63
N ASP A 124 -17.11 9.28 19.52
CA ASP A 124 -16.37 9.42 18.25
C ASP A 124 -15.80 8.09 17.74
N ILE A 125 -15.29 7.23 18.64
CA ILE A 125 -14.82 5.88 18.29
C ILE A 125 -15.97 5.04 17.73
N VAL A 126 -17.14 5.05 18.36
CA VAL A 126 -18.32 4.31 17.88
C VAL A 126 -18.74 4.81 16.50
N GLU A 127 -18.77 6.14 16.26
CA GLU A 127 -19.09 6.70 14.95
C GLU A 127 -18.09 6.22 13.88
N ILE A 128 -16.80 6.09 14.21
CA ILE A 128 -15.79 5.51 13.30
C ILE A 128 -16.06 4.04 13.06
N LEU A 129 -16.32 3.25 14.10
CA LEU A 129 -16.55 1.81 13.99
C LEU A 129 -17.81 1.47 13.18
N GLU A 130 -18.80 2.36 13.14
CA GLU A 130 -20.04 2.19 12.37
C GLU A 130 -19.97 2.80 10.96
N SER A 131 -18.83 3.41 10.59
CA SER A 131 -18.65 4.03 9.27
C SER A 131 -18.44 3.01 8.14
N GLU A 132 -18.00 1.80 8.45
CA GLU A 132 -17.70 0.73 7.48
C GLU A 132 -17.94 -0.63 8.15
N ASP A 133 -18.65 -1.51 7.46
CA ASP A 133 -18.96 -2.87 7.94
C ASP A 133 -17.75 -3.82 7.80
N ASP A 134 -16.95 -3.62 6.75
CA ASP A 134 -15.71 -4.36 6.54
C ASP A 134 -14.60 -3.81 7.43
N LEU A 135 -14.33 -4.51 8.54
CA LEU A 135 -13.34 -4.09 9.53
C LEU A 135 -11.89 -4.08 9.01
N LYS A 136 -11.55 -4.95 8.06
CA LYS A 136 -10.23 -4.95 7.40
C LYS A 136 -10.08 -3.68 6.55
N LYS A 137 -11.12 -3.30 5.83
CA LYS A 137 -11.15 -2.06 5.05
C LYS A 137 -11.13 -0.84 5.95
N LEU A 138 -11.90 -0.85 7.05
CA LEU A 138 -11.88 0.21 8.05
C LEU A 138 -10.49 0.39 8.66
N PHE A 139 -9.83 -0.71 9.04
CA PHE A 139 -8.46 -0.69 9.55
C PHE A 139 -7.52 0.02 8.58
N LYS A 140 -7.51 -0.38 7.30
CA LYS A 140 -6.65 0.25 6.28
C LYS A 140 -6.90 1.75 6.14
N GLN A 141 -8.16 2.17 6.15
CA GLN A 141 -8.54 3.58 6.03
C GLN A 141 -8.10 4.39 7.27
N VAL A 142 -8.42 3.90 8.46
CA VAL A 142 -8.09 4.57 9.73
C VAL A 142 -6.58 4.65 9.90
N ASN A 143 -5.87 3.54 9.69
CA ASN A 143 -4.43 3.48 9.83
C ASN A 143 -3.70 4.44 8.85
N TYR A 144 -4.13 4.47 7.59
CA TYR A 144 -3.61 5.43 6.61
C TYR A 144 -3.88 6.88 7.02
N LEU A 145 -5.09 7.19 7.48
CA LEU A 145 -5.49 8.55 7.84
C LEU A 145 -4.83 9.04 9.12
N GLN A 146 -4.77 8.23 10.18
CA GLN A 146 -4.07 8.57 11.43
C GLN A 146 -2.61 8.92 11.15
N TYR A 147 -1.95 8.12 10.31
CA TYR A 147 -0.58 8.37 9.94
C TYR A 147 -0.42 9.65 9.10
N ALA A 148 -1.34 9.90 8.16
CA ALA A 148 -1.33 11.12 7.36
C ALA A 148 -1.56 12.40 8.19
N ILE A 149 -2.31 12.29 9.29
CA ILE A 149 -2.54 13.39 10.24
C ILE A 149 -1.29 13.63 11.10
N LYS A 150 -0.67 12.56 11.62
CA LYS A 150 0.49 12.65 12.54
C LYS A 150 1.80 13.10 11.85
N ASN A 151 2.00 12.78 10.57
CA ASN A 151 3.27 12.93 9.90
C ASN A 151 3.21 13.72 8.58
N GLU A 152 4.05 14.75 8.46
CA GLU A 152 4.25 15.48 7.21
C GLU A 152 4.96 14.65 6.12
N ASP A 153 5.82 13.70 6.52
CA ASP A 153 6.54 12.75 5.65
C ASP A 153 5.76 11.43 5.54
N ASN A 154 4.62 11.44 4.83
CA ASN A 154 3.82 10.24 4.65
C ASN A 154 4.65 9.09 4.06
N LYS A 155 4.99 8.10 4.89
CA LYS A 155 5.78 6.92 4.51
C LYS A 155 4.90 5.79 3.99
N ARG A 156 3.60 5.83 4.24
CA ARG A 156 2.66 4.78 3.87
C ARG A 156 2.31 4.86 2.40
N ILE A 157 2.24 3.72 1.79
CA ILE A 157 1.69 3.56 0.44
C ILE A 157 0.17 3.53 0.50
N ILE A 158 -0.45 4.08 -0.52
CA ILE A 158 -1.91 4.04 -0.65
C ILE A 158 -2.38 2.60 -0.91
N PRO A 159 -3.56 2.20 -0.41
CA PRO A 159 -4.08 0.85 -0.57
C PRO A 159 -4.05 0.28 -1.99
N PRO A 160 -4.41 1.03 -3.07
CA PRO A 160 -4.29 0.51 -4.42
C PRO A 160 -2.88 0.14 -4.86
N THR A 161 -1.84 0.81 -4.32
CA THR A 161 -0.45 0.43 -4.59
C THR A 161 -0.08 -0.87 -3.89
N VAL A 162 -0.53 -1.06 -2.65
CA VAL A 162 -0.35 -2.32 -1.91
C VAL A 162 -0.96 -3.49 -2.68
N GLU A 163 -2.20 -3.32 -3.12
CA GLU A 163 -2.93 -4.32 -3.91
C GLU A 163 -2.17 -4.68 -5.21
N LEU A 164 -1.66 -3.69 -5.94
CA LEU A 164 -0.88 -3.96 -7.15
C LEU A 164 0.40 -4.76 -6.84
N LEU A 165 1.15 -4.38 -5.80
CA LEU A 165 2.37 -5.08 -5.41
C LEU A 165 2.08 -6.54 -5.02
N SER A 166 1.03 -6.76 -4.23
CA SER A 166 0.61 -8.10 -3.81
C SER A 166 0.14 -8.94 -4.99
N ASN A 167 -0.64 -8.37 -5.90
CA ASN A 167 -1.10 -9.05 -7.11
C ASN A 167 0.04 -9.40 -8.07
N LEU A 168 1.06 -8.54 -8.19
CA LEU A 168 2.26 -8.85 -8.96
C LEU A 168 3.05 -10.00 -8.30
N ALA A 169 3.22 -9.98 -6.98
CA ALA A 169 3.89 -11.05 -6.24
C ALA A 169 3.14 -12.39 -6.33
N SER A 170 1.80 -12.37 -6.25
CA SER A 170 0.94 -13.56 -6.41
C SER A 170 0.99 -14.17 -7.83
N THR A 171 1.66 -13.55 -8.79
CA THR A 171 1.93 -14.20 -10.08
C THR A 171 2.97 -15.30 -9.99
N ASN A 172 3.79 -15.33 -8.93
CA ASN A 172 4.65 -16.45 -8.60
C ASN A 172 3.78 -17.63 -8.13
N ARG A 173 3.78 -18.73 -8.89
CA ARG A 173 2.96 -19.92 -8.56
C ARG A 173 3.49 -20.74 -7.37
N ASN A 174 4.71 -20.47 -6.94
CA ASN A 174 5.41 -21.18 -5.86
C ASN A 174 5.58 -20.29 -4.63
N THR A 175 4.64 -19.41 -4.35
CA THR A 175 4.71 -18.52 -3.18
C THR A 175 4.55 -19.33 -1.90
N THR A 176 5.65 -19.82 -1.35
CA THR A 176 5.68 -20.63 -0.11
C THR A 176 6.39 -19.89 1.01
N GLU A 177 7.59 -19.36 0.74
CA GLU A 177 8.41 -18.60 1.69
C GLU A 177 8.50 -17.14 1.24
N VAL A 178 7.83 -16.26 1.98
CA VAL A 178 7.73 -14.83 1.67
C VAL A 178 8.65 -14.02 2.56
N TYR A 179 9.28 -12.97 2.01
CA TYR A 179 10.11 -12.04 2.76
C TYR A 179 9.74 -10.58 2.50
N ASP A 180 9.48 -9.83 3.58
CA ASP A 180 9.34 -8.36 3.54
C ASP A 180 10.30 -7.73 4.55
N PRO A 181 11.52 -7.35 4.13
CA PRO A 181 12.53 -6.76 5.01
C PRO A 181 12.22 -5.31 5.44
N SER A 182 11.15 -4.71 4.95
CA SER A 182 10.79 -3.30 5.24
C SER A 182 9.28 -3.12 5.37
N SER A 183 8.63 -4.04 6.05
CA SER A 183 7.19 -3.98 6.28
C SER A 183 6.82 -2.77 7.13
N ILE A 184 5.65 -2.20 6.89
CA ILE A 184 5.10 -1.13 7.72
C ILE A 184 4.16 -1.73 8.77
N ASP A 185 3.08 -2.34 8.35
CA ASP A 185 2.03 -2.89 9.20
C ASP A 185 1.50 -4.23 8.66
N ALA A 186 2.39 -5.01 8.05
CA ALA A 186 2.09 -6.26 7.35
C ALA A 186 1.06 -6.09 6.21
N GLN A 187 0.79 -4.85 5.75
CA GLN A 187 -0.29 -4.58 4.80
C GLN A 187 -0.13 -5.35 3.47
N ILE A 188 1.11 -5.60 3.02
CA ILE A 188 1.36 -6.32 1.77
C ILE A 188 1.09 -7.82 1.97
N ILE A 189 1.60 -8.37 3.06
CA ILE A 189 1.46 -9.81 3.38
C ILE A 189 -0.02 -10.18 3.56
N THR A 190 -0.83 -9.29 4.15
CA THR A 190 -2.27 -9.53 4.35
C THR A 190 -3.10 -9.46 3.07
N GLU A 191 -2.51 -9.03 1.96
CA GLU A 191 -3.14 -9.01 0.64
C GLU A 191 -2.66 -10.14 -0.28
N LEU A 192 -1.73 -11.00 0.17
CA LEU A 192 -1.34 -12.18 -0.60
C LEU A 192 -2.43 -13.26 -0.51
N ASP A 193 -2.70 -13.94 -1.62
CA ASP A 193 -3.74 -14.95 -1.71
C ASP A 193 -3.42 -16.17 -0.84
N ASP A 194 -2.18 -16.67 -0.88
CA ASP A 194 -1.73 -17.81 -0.09
C ASP A 194 -0.19 -17.79 0.07
N PHE A 195 0.28 -18.30 1.22
CA PHE A 195 1.69 -18.58 1.50
C PHE A 195 1.81 -19.56 2.67
N ASN A 196 2.91 -20.28 2.77
CA ASN A 196 3.16 -21.18 3.90
C ASN A 196 3.72 -20.41 5.09
N HIS A 197 4.74 -19.59 4.83
CA HIS A 197 5.39 -18.80 5.86
C HIS A 197 5.88 -17.45 5.33
N ALA A 198 5.77 -16.40 6.14
CA ALA A 198 6.31 -15.08 5.85
C ALA A 198 7.28 -14.63 6.95
N THR A 199 8.39 -14.02 6.56
CA THR A 199 9.32 -13.34 7.45
C THR A 199 9.21 -11.84 7.20
N ILE A 200 8.91 -11.05 8.23
CA ILE A 200 8.73 -9.60 8.10
C ILE A 200 9.50 -8.83 9.16
N HIS A 201 10.11 -7.71 8.75
CA HIS A 201 10.82 -6.79 9.64
C HIS A 201 10.13 -5.43 9.65
N ILE A 202 9.82 -4.94 10.84
CA ILE A 202 9.08 -3.70 11.06
C ILE A 202 9.87 -2.82 12.03
N LYS A 203 10.34 -1.68 11.53
CA LYS A 203 11.19 -0.78 12.29
C LYS A 203 10.46 -0.04 13.41
N ASP A 204 9.28 0.46 13.12
CA ASP A 204 8.52 1.31 14.04
C ASP A 204 7.70 0.46 14.98
N GLU A 205 7.77 0.76 16.29
CA GLU A 205 7.07 -0.02 17.30
C GLU A 205 5.54 0.09 17.20
N GLU A 206 5.00 1.27 16.86
CA GLU A 206 3.56 1.46 16.65
C GLU A 206 3.09 0.63 15.45
N ASP A 207 3.85 0.69 14.34
CA ASP A 207 3.58 -0.11 13.15
C ASP A 207 3.66 -1.63 13.42
N TYR A 208 4.56 -2.06 14.31
CA TYR A 208 4.65 -3.47 14.71
C TYR A 208 3.37 -3.97 15.40
N TYR A 209 2.79 -3.16 16.29
CA TYR A 209 1.52 -3.52 16.93
C TYR A 209 0.33 -3.39 15.98
N HIS A 210 0.37 -2.47 15.04
CA HIS A 210 -0.63 -2.41 13.95
C HIS A 210 -0.55 -3.63 13.04
N ALA A 211 0.66 -4.15 12.77
CA ALA A 211 0.84 -5.38 12.00
C ALA A 211 0.20 -6.59 12.69
N LYS A 212 0.40 -6.76 14.01
CA LYS A 212 -0.28 -7.81 14.79
C LYS A 212 -1.80 -7.75 14.62
N GLN A 213 -2.36 -6.55 14.70
CA GLN A 213 -3.80 -6.34 14.55
C GLN A 213 -4.27 -6.62 13.12
N ASN A 214 -3.49 -6.22 12.11
CA ASN A 214 -3.81 -6.49 10.71
C ASN A 214 -3.82 -7.99 10.40
N LEU A 215 -2.86 -8.75 10.95
CA LEU A 215 -2.82 -10.21 10.83
C LEU A 215 -4.06 -10.86 11.48
N ILE A 216 -4.47 -10.41 12.68
CA ILE A 216 -5.68 -10.87 13.37
C ILE A 216 -6.93 -10.59 12.51
N LEU A 217 -7.09 -9.36 12.00
CA LEU A 217 -8.21 -8.95 11.16
C LEU A 217 -8.27 -9.69 9.83
N SER A 218 -7.14 -10.20 9.36
CA SER A 218 -7.01 -10.98 8.12
C SER A 218 -7.12 -12.49 8.33
N ASP A 219 -7.40 -12.95 9.56
CA ASP A 219 -7.45 -14.37 9.94
C ASP A 219 -6.14 -15.16 9.65
N ILE A 220 -5.01 -14.45 9.52
CA ILE A 220 -3.71 -15.08 9.30
C ILE A 220 -3.19 -15.60 10.63
N SER A 221 -2.86 -16.90 10.66
CA SER A 221 -2.33 -17.54 11.86
C SER A 221 -0.92 -17.07 12.17
N GLN A 222 -0.61 -16.84 13.45
CA GLN A 222 0.67 -16.33 13.92
C GLN A 222 1.86 -17.25 13.60
N ASP A 223 1.63 -18.56 13.56
CA ASP A 223 2.64 -19.55 13.19
C ASP A 223 3.08 -19.44 11.72
N LYS A 224 2.28 -18.79 10.89
CA LYS A 224 2.63 -18.48 9.50
C LYS A 224 3.51 -17.25 9.33
N VAL A 225 3.72 -16.42 10.37
CA VAL A 225 4.45 -15.17 10.22
C VAL A 225 5.49 -14.99 11.33
N SER A 226 6.77 -15.04 10.96
CA SER A 226 7.85 -14.58 11.81
C SER A 226 7.99 -13.07 11.70
N MET A 227 7.70 -12.36 12.79
CA MET A 227 7.67 -10.91 12.81
C MET A 227 8.70 -10.35 13.78
N TYR A 228 9.54 -9.43 13.29
CA TYR A 228 10.63 -8.82 14.05
C TYR A 228 10.44 -7.31 14.13
N ASN A 229 10.61 -6.74 15.35
CA ASN A 229 10.59 -5.29 15.53
C ASN A 229 12.02 -4.74 15.46
N ASP A 230 12.54 -4.66 14.27
CA ASP A 230 13.87 -4.16 13.98
C ASP A 230 13.95 -3.56 12.57
N GLU A 231 15.10 -2.99 12.23
CA GLU A 231 15.41 -2.49 10.90
C GLU A 231 16.54 -3.33 10.30
N ILE A 232 16.19 -4.27 9.45
CA ILE A 232 17.17 -5.01 8.65
C ILE A 232 17.30 -4.35 7.28
N LEU A 233 18.46 -3.73 7.04
CA LEU A 233 18.87 -3.27 5.72
C LEU A 233 19.64 -4.33 4.96
N ILE A 234 20.38 -5.14 5.70
CA ILE A 234 21.15 -6.26 5.19
C ILE A 234 20.95 -7.40 6.16
N ASP A 235 20.29 -8.42 5.71
CA ASP A 235 20.24 -9.69 6.39
C ASP A 235 21.54 -10.45 6.10
N GLU A 236 22.18 -10.99 7.15
CA GLU A 236 23.39 -11.79 7.05
C GLU A 236 23.09 -13.30 6.97
N ASP A 237 21.81 -13.67 7.14
CA ASP A 237 21.35 -15.06 6.99
C ASP A 237 21.44 -15.47 5.51
N ASP A 238 21.82 -16.71 5.26
CA ASP A 238 21.86 -17.30 3.90
C ASP A 238 20.48 -17.84 3.45
N LYS A 239 19.41 -17.56 4.21
CA LYS A 239 18.05 -18.02 3.90
C LYS A 239 17.60 -17.45 2.55
N LYS A 240 17.00 -18.31 1.73
CA LYS A 240 16.42 -17.95 0.45
C LYS A 240 14.90 -17.95 0.53
N TYR A 241 14.30 -17.10 -0.28
CA TYR A 241 12.85 -16.93 -0.36
C TYR A 241 12.40 -17.00 -1.81
N ASP A 242 11.29 -17.67 -2.02
CA ASP A 242 10.71 -17.76 -3.36
C ASP A 242 9.95 -16.49 -3.77
N THR A 243 9.49 -15.72 -2.78
CA THR A 243 8.83 -14.42 -3.02
C THR A 243 9.36 -13.37 -2.06
N ILE A 244 9.92 -12.31 -2.61
CA ILE A 244 10.32 -11.12 -1.84
C ILE A 244 9.45 -9.95 -2.28
N ILE A 245 8.83 -9.26 -1.32
CA ILE A 245 8.00 -8.12 -1.61
C ILE A 245 8.26 -7.02 -0.57
N SER A 246 8.68 -5.83 -1.03
CA SER A 246 9.11 -4.80 -0.10
C SER A 246 8.94 -3.38 -0.64
N VAL A 247 8.68 -2.45 0.28
CA VAL A 247 8.66 -1.01 0.02
C VAL A 247 9.72 -0.32 0.88
N PRO A 248 10.96 -0.22 0.39
CA PRO A 248 12.07 0.32 1.17
C PRO A 248 11.83 1.76 1.64
N TYR A 249 12.10 2.05 2.91
CA TYR A 249 12.00 3.38 3.47
C TYR A 249 12.92 4.39 2.76
N SER A 250 12.49 5.64 2.66
CA SER A 250 13.21 6.67 1.90
C SER A 250 14.45 7.25 2.59
N LYS A 251 14.58 7.11 3.91
CA LYS A 251 15.61 7.77 4.74
C LYS A 251 16.43 6.78 5.57
N GLN A 252 16.75 5.62 5.02
CA GLN A 252 17.58 4.64 5.72
C GLN A 252 19.05 5.05 5.71
N LYS A 253 19.73 4.88 6.88
CA LYS A 253 21.18 5.01 6.99
C LYS A 253 21.80 3.63 7.01
N ILE A 254 22.79 3.39 6.18
CA ILE A 254 23.52 2.13 6.14
C ILE A 254 24.81 2.27 6.94
N LYS A 255 25.15 1.25 7.72
CA LYS A 255 26.46 1.13 8.37
C LYS A 255 27.54 0.87 7.33
N ASN A 256 28.78 1.35 7.58
CA ASN A 256 29.89 1.18 6.63
C ASN A 256 30.20 -0.29 6.29
N GLU A 257 30.08 -1.19 7.26
CA GLU A 257 30.28 -2.64 7.11
C GLU A 257 29.38 -3.23 6.01
N ASN A 258 28.17 -2.74 5.95
CA ASN A 258 27.17 -3.19 4.97
C ASN A 258 27.44 -2.63 3.56
N ILE A 259 28.11 -1.47 3.48
CA ILE A 259 28.52 -0.90 2.19
C ILE A 259 29.67 -1.73 1.61
N GLU A 260 30.56 -2.26 2.45
CA GLU A 260 31.73 -3.05 2.03
C GLU A 260 31.32 -4.36 1.34
N ARG A 261 30.22 -5.00 1.78
CA ARG A 261 29.69 -6.23 1.15
C ARG A 261 29.39 -6.03 -0.35
N TYR A 262 28.93 -4.81 -0.72
CA TYR A 262 28.56 -4.47 -2.09
C TYR A 262 29.49 -3.42 -2.71
N ALA A 263 30.74 -3.35 -2.25
CA ALA A 263 31.72 -2.37 -2.71
C ALA A 263 31.98 -2.40 -4.23
N GLU A 264 31.82 -3.54 -4.86
CA GLU A 264 31.94 -3.71 -6.30
C GLU A 264 30.95 -2.87 -7.11
N TYR A 265 29.82 -2.51 -6.54
CA TYR A 265 28.82 -1.65 -7.19
C TYR A 265 29.14 -0.15 -7.07
N GLU A 266 30.20 0.22 -6.32
CA GLU A 266 30.72 1.59 -6.19
C GLU A 266 29.62 2.60 -5.75
N SER A 267 28.64 2.15 -4.98
CA SER A 267 27.52 2.99 -4.53
C SER A 267 27.35 2.94 -3.03
N LYS A 268 27.04 4.11 -2.45
CA LYS A 268 26.63 4.27 -1.05
C LYS A 268 25.12 4.54 -0.92
N ASN A 269 24.38 4.33 -1.98
CA ASN A 269 22.95 4.55 -1.99
C ASN A 269 22.24 3.44 -1.20
N PRO A 270 21.57 3.77 -0.08
CA PRO A 270 20.90 2.79 0.75
C PRO A 270 19.91 1.91 -0.02
N LYS A 271 19.13 2.49 -0.92
CA LYS A 271 18.13 1.76 -1.70
C LYS A 271 18.74 0.77 -2.68
N LEU A 272 19.91 1.10 -3.24
CA LEU A 272 20.64 0.20 -4.10
C LEU A 272 21.17 -1.00 -3.31
N ILE A 273 21.78 -0.75 -2.16
CA ILE A 273 22.35 -1.79 -1.31
C ILE A 273 21.24 -2.70 -0.77
N HIS A 274 20.13 -2.13 -0.35
CA HIS A 274 18.97 -2.90 0.09
C HIS A 274 18.40 -3.78 -1.05
N LEU A 275 18.32 -3.24 -2.27
CA LEU A 275 17.89 -4.03 -3.43
C LEU A 275 18.84 -5.19 -3.74
N LEU A 276 20.16 -4.98 -3.65
CA LEU A 276 21.15 -6.05 -3.81
C LEU A 276 20.98 -7.12 -2.74
N ASN A 277 20.76 -6.73 -1.49
CA ASN A 277 20.52 -7.69 -0.42
C ASN A 277 19.25 -8.53 -0.67
N MET A 278 18.16 -7.90 -1.10
CA MET A 278 16.95 -8.64 -1.48
C MET A 278 17.21 -9.62 -2.64
N ILE A 279 18.01 -9.23 -3.63
CA ILE A 279 18.38 -10.12 -4.75
C ILE A 279 19.23 -11.29 -4.23
N ASP A 280 20.14 -11.06 -3.30
CA ASP A 280 20.95 -12.11 -2.70
C ASP A 280 20.11 -13.13 -1.91
N HIS A 281 18.96 -12.72 -1.35
CA HIS A 281 18.03 -13.61 -0.65
C HIS A 281 16.96 -14.24 -1.55
N LEU A 282 16.93 -13.86 -2.83
CA LEU A 282 15.98 -14.44 -3.78
C LEU A 282 16.41 -15.85 -4.19
N ASP A 283 15.47 -16.79 -4.19
CA ASP A 283 15.73 -18.16 -4.66
C ASP A 283 15.98 -18.19 -6.17
N SER A 284 16.51 -19.30 -6.65
CA SER A 284 16.89 -19.54 -8.05
C SER A 284 15.72 -19.42 -9.05
N ASP A 285 14.49 -19.61 -8.59
CA ASP A 285 13.24 -19.45 -9.36
C ASP A 285 12.30 -18.40 -8.73
N GLY A 286 12.84 -17.57 -7.84
CA GLY A 286 12.10 -16.60 -7.05
C GLY A 286 11.70 -15.33 -7.81
N LEU A 287 10.70 -14.65 -7.24
CA LEU A 287 10.16 -13.37 -7.71
C LEU A 287 10.33 -12.29 -6.65
N LEU A 288 10.95 -11.17 -7.02
CA LEU A 288 11.05 -9.98 -6.17
C LEU A 288 10.22 -8.85 -6.77
N VAL A 289 9.30 -8.31 -5.98
CA VAL A 289 8.51 -7.12 -6.32
C VAL A 289 8.86 -6.01 -5.33
N THR A 290 9.38 -4.89 -5.80
CA THR A 290 9.81 -3.80 -4.92
C THR A 290 9.57 -2.42 -5.53
N THR A 291 9.56 -1.41 -4.68
CA THR A 291 9.50 -0.03 -5.14
C THR A 291 10.88 0.63 -5.09
N THR A 292 11.11 1.55 -6.00
CA THR A 292 12.32 2.35 -6.03
C THR A 292 12.05 3.78 -6.50
N THR A 293 13.09 4.58 -6.64
CA THR A 293 13.01 5.94 -7.18
C THR A 293 13.54 5.99 -8.60
N GLN A 294 13.07 6.95 -9.38
CA GLN A 294 13.59 7.20 -10.73
C GLN A 294 15.12 7.37 -10.78
N GLY A 295 15.72 7.87 -9.67
CA GLY A 295 17.17 8.01 -9.57
C GLY A 295 17.93 6.70 -9.81
N LEU A 296 17.42 5.57 -9.33
CA LEU A 296 18.04 4.26 -9.51
C LEU A 296 18.05 3.85 -10.99
N LEU A 297 17.04 4.27 -11.75
CA LEU A 297 16.89 3.92 -13.17
C LEU A 297 17.85 4.68 -14.09
N VAL A 298 18.37 5.85 -13.66
CA VAL A 298 19.09 6.76 -14.59
C VAL A 298 20.44 7.26 -14.07
N LYS A 299 20.65 7.36 -12.75
CA LYS A 299 21.88 7.96 -12.18
C LYS A 299 23.09 7.05 -12.38
N LYS A 300 24.28 7.69 -12.47
CA LYS A 300 25.56 6.99 -12.70
C LYS A 300 25.93 6.06 -11.55
N ASP A 301 25.62 6.42 -10.31
CA ASP A 301 25.90 5.62 -9.10
C ASP A 301 25.16 4.27 -9.06
N ALA A 302 24.11 4.10 -9.87
CA ALA A 302 23.38 2.85 -10.01
C ALA A 302 23.65 2.11 -11.34
N LEU A 303 24.63 2.57 -12.15
CA LEU A 303 24.88 1.98 -13.46
C LEU A 303 25.34 0.51 -13.36
N LYS A 304 26.18 0.17 -12.39
CA LYS A 304 26.66 -1.21 -12.22
C LYS A 304 25.52 -2.17 -11.84
N LEU A 305 24.61 -1.72 -10.97
CA LEU A 305 23.39 -2.49 -10.65
C LEU A 305 22.53 -2.71 -11.90
N ARG A 306 22.26 -1.66 -12.68
CA ARG A 306 21.45 -1.81 -13.90
C ARG A 306 22.09 -2.76 -14.92
N LYS A 307 23.40 -2.70 -15.09
CA LYS A 307 24.15 -3.67 -15.91
C LYS A 307 23.95 -5.09 -15.38
N TYR A 308 24.13 -5.29 -14.07
CA TYR A 308 23.94 -6.58 -13.44
C TYR A 308 22.53 -7.14 -13.72
N LEU A 309 21.47 -6.36 -13.53
CA LEU A 309 20.11 -6.76 -13.76
C LEU A 309 19.80 -7.13 -15.21
N ILE A 310 20.34 -6.37 -16.16
CA ILE A 310 20.12 -6.57 -17.60
C ILE A 310 20.99 -7.68 -18.15
N ASP A 311 22.28 -7.71 -17.78
CA ASP A 311 23.24 -8.68 -18.31
C ASP A 311 22.95 -10.10 -17.85
N ASN A 312 22.42 -10.26 -16.64
CA ASN A 312 21.98 -11.54 -16.09
C ASN A 312 20.49 -11.85 -16.36
N ASN A 313 19.80 -11.03 -17.16
CA ASN A 313 18.37 -11.21 -17.51
C ASN A 313 17.42 -11.31 -16.30
N LEU A 314 17.73 -10.60 -15.20
CA LEU A 314 16.96 -10.66 -13.95
C LEU A 314 15.75 -9.70 -13.94
N LEU A 315 15.90 -8.53 -14.56
CA LEU A 315 14.82 -7.56 -14.62
C LEU A 315 13.69 -8.06 -15.54
N ASP A 316 12.46 -8.07 -15.04
CA ASP A 316 11.29 -8.50 -15.82
C ASP A 316 10.45 -7.30 -16.26
N VAL A 317 10.06 -6.45 -15.35
CA VAL A 317 9.28 -5.23 -15.66
C VAL A 317 9.72 -4.03 -14.86
N VAL A 318 9.61 -2.86 -15.48
CA VAL A 318 9.71 -1.53 -14.85
C VAL A 318 8.39 -0.80 -15.04
N ILE A 319 7.72 -0.48 -13.95
CA ILE A 319 6.43 0.22 -13.96
C ILE A 319 6.64 1.61 -13.34
N GLU A 320 6.45 2.68 -14.13
CA GLU A 320 6.32 4.03 -13.58
C GLU A 320 4.92 4.15 -13.00
N TYR A 321 4.81 4.37 -11.69
CA TYR A 321 3.54 4.40 -10.99
C TYR A 321 3.39 5.73 -10.26
N GLU A 322 2.45 6.55 -10.71
CA GLU A 322 2.12 7.80 -10.04
C GLU A 322 1.04 7.53 -8.99
N SER A 323 1.42 7.45 -7.73
CA SER A 323 0.49 7.18 -6.63
C SER A 323 -0.27 8.43 -6.14
N GLY A 324 -0.73 9.30 -7.07
CA GLY A 324 -1.58 10.43 -6.76
C GLY A 324 -0.91 11.55 -5.94
N TYR A 325 -1.70 12.57 -5.61
CA TYR A 325 -1.32 13.84 -4.99
C TYR A 325 -0.31 13.70 -3.85
N ARG A 326 0.93 14.16 -4.02
CA ARG A 326 2.08 14.18 -3.08
C ARG A 326 2.86 12.88 -2.88
N SER A 327 2.50 11.76 -3.43
CA SER A 327 3.45 10.68 -3.44
C SER A 327 4.48 10.96 -4.53
N ARG A 328 5.72 10.79 -4.18
CA ARG A 328 6.83 10.84 -5.14
C ARG A 328 6.55 9.76 -6.17
N ASP A 329 6.82 10.05 -7.44
CA ASP A 329 6.79 9.05 -8.50
C ASP A 329 7.41 7.75 -7.97
N ILE A 330 6.61 6.73 -7.80
CA ILE A 330 7.05 5.42 -7.38
C ILE A 330 7.34 4.64 -8.64
N THR A 331 8.48 4.00 -8.68
CA THR A 331 8.77 3.00 -9.70
C THR A 331 8.68 1.63 -9.06
N ILE A 332 7.89 0.74 -9.65
CA ILE A 332 7.85 -0.67 -9.27
C ILE A 332 8.82 -1.42 -10.16
N LEU A 333 9.65 -2.26 -9.54
CA LEU A 333 10.54 -3.21 -10.21
C LEU A 333 10.05 -4.62 -9.90
N VAL A 334 9.98 -5.45 -10.94
CA VAL A 334 9.84 -6.89 -10.79
C VAL A 334 11.12 -7.54 -11.29
N ILE A 335 11.77 -8.29 -10.41
CA ILE A 335 12.96 -9.08 -10.69
C ILE A 335 12.55 -10.54 -10.59
N ASN A 336 12.86 -11.32 -11.62
CA ASN A 336 12.38 -12.67 -11.78
C ASN A 336 13.55 -13.59 -12.17
N ASN A 337 14.01 -14.40 -11.22
CA ASN A 337 15.08 -15.35 -11.47
C ASN A 337 14.67 -16.49 -12.42
N ASN A 338 13.36 -16.73 -12.55
CA ASN A 338 12.79 -17.75 -13.44
C ASN A 338 12.25 -17.18 -14.76
N LYS A 339 12.70 -16.00 -15.15
CA LYS A 339 12.28 -15.34 -16.38
C LYS A 339 12.59 -16.21 -17.61
N LYS A 340 11.61 -16.35 -18.51
CA LYS A 340 11.70 -17.23 -19.69
C LYS A 340 11.97 -16.47 -20.99
N THR A 341 11.96 -15.15 -20.96
CA THR A 341 12.18 -14.28 -22.13
C THR A 341 13.45 -13.47 -21.95
N ASP A 342 14.08 -13.03 -23.06
CA ASP A 342 15.28 -12.18 -23.04
C ASP A 342 14.96 -10.70 -23.24
N ASP A 343 13.68 -10.33 -23.13
CA ASP A 343 13.17 -8.98 -23.30
C ASP A 343 12.74 -8.36 -21.95
N PHE A 344 12.48 -7.07 -21.94
CA PHE A 344 12.16 -6.28 -20.74
C PHE A 344 10.89 -5.49 -20.99
N LEU A 345 9.92 -5.62 -20.09
CA LEU A 345 8.65 -4.91 -20.17
C LEU A 345 8.74 -3.56 -19.47
N PHE A 346 8.29 -2.51 -20.14
CA PHE A 346 8.17 -1.19 -19.57
C PHE A 346 6.70 -0.74 -19.61
N ILE A 347 6.19 -0.28 -18.46
CA ILE A 347 4.83 0.22 -18.31
C ILE A 347 4.88 1.63 -17.77
N LYS A 348 4.14 2.54 -18.42
CA LYS A 348 4.02 3.93 -18.02
C LYS A 348 2.57 4.37 -18.12
N PRO A 349 1.92 4.74 -17.01
CA PRO A 349 0.56 5.27 -17.06
C PRO A 349 0.51 6.59 -17.86
N PRO A 350 -0.67 6.96 -18.35
CA PRO A 350 -0.91 8.28 -18.89
C PRO A 350 -0.61 9.38 -17.86
N GLU A 351 -0.09 10.51 -18.28
CA GLU A 351 0.09 11.67 -17.41
C GLU A 351 -1.26 12.12 -16.82
N MET A 352 -1.26 12.52 -15.54
CA MET A 352 -2.47 12.99 -14.83
C MET A 352 -3.57 11.94 -14.64
N PHE A 353 -3.20 10.74 -14.19
CA PHE A 353 -4.18 9.70 -13.88
C PHE A 353 -4.89 9.98 -12.54
N PRO A 354 -6.23 10.10 -12.50
CA PRO A 354 -6.95 10.33 -11.24
C PRO A 354 -6.84 9.14 -10.30
N THR A 355 -6.54 9.38 -9.03
CA THR A 355 -6.35 8.33 -7.99
C THR A 355 -7.53 7.37 -7.84
N PHE A 356 -8.75 7.83 -8.09
CA PHE A 356 -9.95 6.98 -8.00
C PHE A 356 -10.06 5.93 -9.13
N LEU A 357 -9.27 6.07 -10.19
CA LEU A 357 -9.19 5.08 -11.27
C LEU A 357 -8.05 4.07 -11.09
N LEU A 358 -7.22 4.23 -10.05
CA LEU A 358 -6.09 3.34 -9.79
C LEU A 358 -6.48 1.85 -9.70
N PRO A 359 -7.59 1.44 -9.05
CA PRO A 359 -7.96 0.02 -9.02
C PRO A 359 -8.16 -0.58 -10.42
N ALA A 360 -8.92 0.09 -11.29
CA ALA A 360 -9.12 -0.38 -12.67
C ALA A 360 -7.83 -0.36 -13.49
N PHE A 361 -6.95 0.59 -13.19
CA PHE A 361 -5.64 0.68 -13.83
C PHE A 361 -4.70 -0.44 -13.36
N ASN A 362 -4.77 -0.83 -12.08
CA ASN A 362 -4.01 -1.96 -11.53
C ASN A 362 -4.37 -3.27 -12.23
N GLU A 363 -5.66 -3.51 -12.50
CA GLU A 363 -6.12 -4.67 -13.26
C GLU A 363 -5.50 -4.70 -14.67
N ASN A 364 -5.48 -3.55 -15.36
CA ASN A 364 -4.86 -3.44 -16.68
C ASN A 364 -3.33 -3.66 -16.63
N ILE A 365 -2.62 -3.09 -15.64
CA ILE A 365 -1.19 -3.34 -15.44
C ILE A 365 -0.93 -4.83 -15.26
N LEU A 366 -1.74 -5.50 -14.43
CA LEU A 366 -1.60 -6.92 -14.15
C LEU A 366 -1.85 -7.79 -15.40
N GLU A 367 -2.84 -7.44 -16.22
CA GLU A 367 -3.10 -8.08 -17.51
C GLU A 367 -1.91 -7.90 -18.45
N ILE A 368 -1.43 -6.65 -18.62
CA ILE A 368 -0.26 -6.34 -19.44
C ILE A 368 0.97 -7.14 -18.99
N TYR A 369 1.20 -7.25 -17.69
CA TYR A 369 2.31 -8.00 -17.14
C TYR A 369 2.19 -9.50 -17.45
N LYS A 370 1.05 -10.11 -17.16
CA LYS A 370 0.79 -11.54 -17.36
C LYS A 370 0.86 -11.95 -18.83
N GLU A 371 0.31 -11.14 -19.72
CA GLU A 371 0.24 -11.42 -21.14
C GLU A 371 1.43 -10.88 -21.92
N ARG A 372 2.32 -10.11 -21.29
CA ARG A 372 3.42 -9.36 -21.92
C ARG A 372 2.92 -8.53 -23.12
N LYS A 373 1.84 -7.82 -22.90
CA LYS A 373 1.12 -7.09 -23.96
C LYS A 373 1.79 -5.76 -24.26
N ILE A 374 1.94 -5.46 -25.54
CA ILE A 374 2.31 -4.13 -26.00
C ILE A 374 1.04 -3.34 -26.22
N GLU A 375 0.87 -2.26 -25.46
CA GLU A 375 -0.28 -1.36 -25.57
C GLU A 375 0.19 0.06 -25.85
N SER A 376 -0.33 0.63 -26.93
CA SER A 376 0.08 1.96 -27.39
C SER A 376 -0.03 3.00 -26.27
N ARG A 377 1.05 3.75 -26.02
CA ARG A 377 1.18 4.78 -25.00
C ARG A 377 1.16 4.29 -23.53
N LEU A 378 1.07 2.98 -23.30
CA LEU A 378 1.00 2.41 -21.97
C LEU A 378 2.12 1.42 -21.69
N SER A 379 2.44 0.53 -22.63
CA SER A 379 3.46 -0.49 -22.44
C SER A 379 4.29 -0.74 -23.69
N ASN A 380 5.51 -1.19 -23.50
CA ASN A 380 6.38 -1.63 -24.58
C ASN A 380 7.34 -2.73 -24.10
N ILE A 381 7.75 -3.60 -25.01
CA ILE A 381 8.72 -4.66 -24.76
C ILE A 381 10.01 -4.30 -25.50
N ILE A 382 11.11 -4.29 -24.78
CA ILE A 382 12.40 -3.81 -25.25
C ILE A 382 13.43 -4.94 -25.13
N ASN A 383 14.21 -5.13 -26.20
CA ASN A 383 15.30 -6.09 -26.20
C ASN A 383 16.56 -5.52 -25.49
N LYS A 384 17.48 -6.43 -25.14
CA LYS A 384 18.71 -6.09 -24.44
C LYS A 384 19.59 -5.08 -25.20
N ASP A 385 19.70 -5.23 -26.51
CA ASP A 385 20.57 -4.38 -27.35
C ASP A 385 20.10 -2.92 -27.35
N GLU A 386 18.81 -2.69 -27.34
CA GLU A 386 18.24 -1.34 -27.26
C GLU A 386 18.52 -0.70 -25.88
N ILE A 387 18.44 -1.48 -24.79
CA ILE A 387 18.78 -0.99 -23.45
C ILE A 387 20.27 -0.64 -23.39
N ILE A 388 21.15 -1.48 -23.93
CA ILE A 388 22.59 -1.22 -23.99
C ILE A 388 22.88 0.05 -24.80
N LYS A 389 22.25 0.21 -25.98
CA LYS A 389 22.35 1.40 -26.82
C LYS A 389 21.91 2.66 -26.09
N ASN A 390 20.98 2.54 -25.17
CA ASN A 390 20.48 3.60 -24.32
C ASN A 390 21.27 3.71 -22.97
N GLU A 391 22.51 3.20 -22.91
CA GLU A 391 23.41 3.29 -21.75
C GLU A 391 22.81 2.71 -20.47
N TYR A 392 22.06 1.62 -20.59
CA TYR A 392 21.33 0.97 -19.50
C TYR A 392 20.36 1.92 -18.76
N ASN A 393 19.85 2.90 -19.45
CA ASN A 393 18.79 3.77 -18.89
C ASN A 393 17.48 2.97 -18.82
N LEU A 394 16.89 2.84 -17.62
CA LEU A 394 15.69 2.06 -17.40
C LEU A 394 14.44 2.93 -17.18
N ASN A 395 14.48 4.21 -17.53
CA ASN A 395 13.33 5.09 -17.40
C ASN A 395 12.23 4.72 -18.44
N PRO A 396 11.02 4.33 -17.99
CA PRO A 396 9.93 3.96 -18.91
C PRO A 396 9.58 5.05 -19.93
N LYS A 397 9.74 6.34 -19.59
CA LYS A 397 9.50 7.48 -20.52
C LYS A 397 10.36 7.41 -21.77
N ARG A 398 11.44 6.64 -21.76
CA ARG A 398 12.31 6.47 -22.92
C ARG A 398 11.80 5.43 -23.91
N TYR A 399 11.02 4.48 -23.43
CA TYR A 399 10.62 3.29 -24.18
C TYR A 399 9.11 3.24 -24.47
N VAL A 400 8.29 3.87 -23.63
CA VAL A 400 6.85 3.98 -23.83
C VAL A 400 6.54 5.38 -24.38
N TYR A 401 6.32 5.46 -25.67
CA TYR A 401 6.10 6.73 -26.35
C TYR A 401 4.67 7.21 -26.14
N THR A 402 4.53 8.44 -25.66
CA THR A 402 3.23 9.11 -25.51
C THR A 402 2.75 9.78 -26.80
N LEU A 403 3.63 9.94 -27.77
CA LEU A 403 3.33 10.56 -29.07
C LEU A 403 3.95 9.74 -30.19
N ASP A 404 3.14 9.30 -31.16
CA ASP A 404 3.63 9.00 -32.48
C ASP A 404 4.13 10.34 -33.08
N TYR A 405 5.43 10.57 -33.00
CA TYR A 405 6.04 11.62 -33.79
C TYR A 405 6.00 11.22 -35.29
N LYS A 406 4.81 11.19 -35.89
CA LYS A 406 4.76 11.49 -37.31
C LYS A 406 5.28 12.92 -37.42
N LYS A 407 6.30 13.13 -38.22
CA LYS A 407 6.68 14.49 -38.66
C LYS A 407 5.45 15.10 -39.30
N VAL A 408 4.60 15.71 -38.50
CA VAL A 408 3.49 16.52 -38.99
C VAL A 408 4.16 17.79 -39.47
N ALA A 409 3.99 18.12 -40.73
CA ALA A 409 4.50 19.37 -41.25
C ALA A 409 3.88 20.52 -40.45
N VAL A 410 4.68 21.53 -40.12
CA VAL A 410 4.19 22.70 -39.35
C VAL A 410 2.95 23.29 -39.98
N ASP A 411 2.85 23.24 -41.33
CA ASP A 411 1.69 23.69 -42.11
C ASP A 411 0.41 22.89 -41.79
N ASP A 412 0.50 21.58 -41.56
CA ASP A 412 -0.64 20.75 -41.16
C ASP A 412 -1.11 21.07 -39.74
N ILE A 413 -0.18 21.36 -38.82
CA ILE A 413 -0.52 21.78 -37.44
C ILE A 413 -1.25 23.13 -37.52
N LEU A 414 -0.74 24.07 -38.25
CA LEU A 414 -1.35 25.40 -38.41
C LEU A 414 -2.72 25.33 -39.07
N LYS A 415 -2.89 24.42 -40.05
CA LYS A 415 -4.19 24.20 -40.71
C LYS A 415 -5.21 23.64 -39.71
N ASN A 416 -4.86 22.58 -38.98
CA ASN A 416 -5.74 21.98 -37.96
C ASN A 416 -6.09 22.99 -36.86
N GLN A 417 -5.13 23.83 -36.44
CA GLN A 417 -5.37 24.88 -35.45
C GLN A 417 -6.40 25.91 -35.93
N ARG A 418 -6.38 26.28 -37.20
CA ARG A 418 -7.38 27.18 -37.79
C ARG A 418 -8.74 26.51 -37.85
N GLU A 419 -8.83 25.28 -38.32
CA GLU A 419 -10.08 24.52 -38.38
C GLU A 419 -10.74 24.39 -37.01
N TYR A 420 -9.97 24.03 -35.94
CA TYR A 420 -10.49 23.98 -34.58
C TYR A 420 -10.89 25.35 -34.04
N SER A 421 -10.16 26.42 -34.38
CA SER A 421 -10.53 27.79 -33.98
C SER A 421 -11.85 28.24 -34.61
N ASP A 422 -12.11 27.87 -35.85
CA ASP A 422 -13.35 28.18 -36.56
C ASP A 422 -14.52 27.35 -36.03
N GLU A 423 -14.27 26.10 -35.61
CA GLU A 423 -15.27 25.23 -34.98
C GLU A 423 -15.65 25.74 -33.58
N ILE A 424 -14.68 26.17 -32.79
CA ILE A 424 -14.92 26.81 -31.49
C ILE A 424 -15.79 28.05 -31.63
N LYS A 425 -15.47 28.92 -32.60
CA LYS A 425 -16.30 30.11 -32.84
C LYS A 425 -17.75 29.78 -33.19
N LYS A 426 -17.97 28.74 -34.02
CA LYS A 426 -19.33 28.31 -34.36
C LYS A 426 -20.09 27.82 -33.12
N LEU A 427 -19.41 27.07 -32.26
CA LEU A 427 -20.00 26.57 -31.00
C LEU A 427 -20.29 27.72 -30.02
N ASP A 428 -19.43 28.72 -29.95
CA ASP A 428 -19.66 29.92 -29.13
C ASP A 428 -20.88 30.71 -29.67
N ASP A 429 -21.00 30.91 -31.01
CA ASP A 429 -22.17 31.57 -31.61
C ASP A 429 -23.47 30.78 -31.34
N GLU A 430 -23.43 29.43 -31.41
CA GLU A 430 -24.58 28.57 -31.11
C GLU A 430 -24.98 28.66 -29.62
N ILE A 431 -23.99 28.75 -28.71
CA ILE A 431 -24.23 28.92 -27.27
C ILE A 431 -24.86 30.29 -27.00
N ASP A 432 -24.37 31.35 -27.63
CA ASP A 432 -24.93 32.71 -27.48
C ASP A 432 -26.36 32.79 -28.01
N ASP A 433 -26.66 32.13 -29.15
CA ASP A 433 -28.01 32.01 -29.68
C ASP A 433 -28.95 31.27 -28.71
N MET A 434 -28.50 30.14 -28.16
CA MET A 434 -29.28 29.40 -27.17
C MET A 434 -29.51 30.20 -25.87
N LEU A 435 -28.51 30.96 -25.42
CA LEU A 435 -28.63 31.81 -24.22
C LEU A 435 -29.61 32.96 -24.49
N SER A 436 -29.63 33.53 -25.69
CA SER A 436 -30.59 34.56 -26.05
C SER A 436 -32.05 34.06 -26.06
N MET A 437 -32.25 32.79 -26.47
CA MET A 437 -33.58 32.15 -26.46
C MET A 437 -34.10 31.81 -25.05
N LEU A 438 -33.21 31.80 -24.05
CA LEU A 438 -33.55 31.50 -22.63
C LEU A 438 -33.81 32.80 -21.85
N THR A 439 -33.51 33.96 -22.41
CA THR A 439 -33.64 35.26 -21.77
C THR A 439 -34.83 36.09 -22.25
N ASP A 440 -35.54 35.64 -23.31
CA ASP A 440 -36.84 36.10 -23.76
C ASP A 440 -37.96 35.23 -23.15
#